data_3c7bd1438c8d0854277d9a1724d4da26
#
_entry.id   3c7bd1438c8d0854277d9a1724d4da26
#
_cell.length_a   1.000
_cell.length_b   1.000
_cell.length_c   1.000
_cell.angle_alpha   90.00
_cell.angle_beta   90.00
_cell.angle_gamma   90.00
#
_symmetry.space_group_name_H-M   'P 1'
#
loop_
_entity.id
_entity.type
_entity.pdbx_description
1 polymer ?
#
loop_
_entity_poly.entity_id
_entity_poly.type
_entity_poly.pdbx_seq_one_letter_code
_entity_poly.pdbx_strand_id
1 'polypeptide(L)'
;MQRRTMIMNYRMVSQSAVALALFVVSASAFAAENPHAAMMLKCAGVCADCQVTCDSCFHHCASLVGEGKKEHAKCMHLCVDCAECCKLCATLCARQSDFSAIAADCCAKCCDDCAAACEKIADDKQMAACAKSCRDMAKMMK
;
A
#
# COMPACT_ATOMS: atom_id res chain seq x y z
N MET A 1 51.87 -27.20 -37.09
CA MET A 1 50.58 -26.69 -37.58
C MET A 1 49.69 -26.45 -36.40
N GLN A 2 48.99 -25.38 -36.23
CA GLN A 2 48.16 -24.92 -35.11
C GLN A 2 48.85 -24.14 -33.97
N ARG A 3 49.14 -22.87 -34.27
CA ARG A 3 49.28 -21.80 -33.27
C ARG A 3 48.97 -20.45 -33.93
N ARG A 4 47.75 -20.22 -34.42
CA ARG A 4 47.43 -18.91 -35.04
C ARG A 4 45.96 -18.47 -34.90
N THR A 5 45.23 -18.93 -33.89
CA THR A 5 43.80 -18.56 -33.77
C THR A 5 43.39 -18.10 -32.37
N MET A 6 44.25 -17.46 -31.57
CA MET A 6 43.91 -17.08 -30.22
C MET A 6 44.21 -15.64 -29.81
N ILE A 7 44.35 -14.71 -30.77
CA ILE A 7 44.64 -13.30 -30.42
C ILE A 7 43.61 -12.30 -30.99
N MET A 8 42.44 -12.75 -31.45
CA MET A 8 41.51 -11.83 -32.13
C MET A 8 40.21 -11.56 -31.39
N ASN A 9 40.04 -11.98 -30.11
CA ASN A 9 38.78 -11.76 -29.37
C ASN A 9 38.87 -10.83 -28.16
N TYR A 10 40.01 -10.20 -27.86
CA TYR A 10 40.14 -9.38 -26.67
C TYR A 10 39.88 -7.87 -26.88
N ARG A 11 39.76 -7.43 -28.15
CA ARG A 11 39.57 -6.00 -28.45
C ARG A 11 38.11 -5.55 -28.63
N MET A 12 37.15 -6.48 -28.69
CA MET A 12 35.74 -6.13 -28.91
C MET A 12 34.88 -6.06 -27.63
N VAL A 13 35.40 -6.46 -26.46
CA VAL A 13 34.66 -6.45 -25.21
C VAL A 13 34.79 -5.13 -24.43
N SER A 14 35.79 -4.30 -24.79
CA SER A 14 36.11 -3.07 -24.04
C SER A 14 35.24 -1.84 -24.36
N GLN A 15 34.52 -1.84 -25.49
CA GLN A 15 33.73 -0.64 -25.87
C GLN A 15 32.26 -0.69 -25.51
N SER A 16 31.72 -1.87 -25.17
CA SER A 16 30.32 -2.01 -24.79
C SER A 16 30.04 -1.74 -23.28
N ALA A 17 31.07 -1.83 -22.44
CA ALA A 17 30.90 -1.64 -20.99
C ALA A 17 30.83 -0.16 -20.57
N VAL A 18 31.42 0.76 -21.37
CA VAL A 18 31.40 2.20 -21.02
C VAL A 18 30.09 2.87 -21.41
N ALA A 19 29.41 2.38 -22.44
CA ALA A 19 28.12 2.94 -22.88
C ALA A 19 26.96 2.57 -21.94
N LEU A 20 27.04 1.43 -21.22
CA LEU A 20 25.99 0.99 -20.30
C LEU A 20 26.02 1.74 -18.95
N ALA A 21 27.20 2.20 -18.53
CA ALA A 21 27.36 2.93 -17.27
C ALA A 21 26.79 4.36 -17.31
N LEU A 22 26.72 4.98 -18.48
CA LEU A 22 26.19 6.34 -18.64
C LEU A 22 24.64 6.40 -18.71
N PHE A 23 23.98 5.28 -19.01
CA PHE A 23 22.51 5.24 -19.08
C PHE A 23 21.82 5.00 -17.73
N VAL A 24 22.53 4.44 -16.74
CA VAL A 24 21.96 4.14 -15.42
C VAL A 24 21.94 5.38 -14.52
N VAL A 25 22.82 6.36 -14.75
CA VAL A 25 22.89 7.59 -13.91
C VAL A 25 21.78 8.59 -14.25
N SER A 26 21.21 8.55 -15.44
CA SER A 26 20.16 9.49 -15.86
C SER A 26 18.73 9.07 -15.39
N ALA A 27 18.51 7.81 -15.06
CA ALA A 27 17.19 7.33 -14.59
C ALA A 27 16.92 7.63 -13.13
N SER A 28 17.96 7.75 -12.29
CA SER A 28 17.82 8.05 -10.85
C SER A 28 17.60 9.53 -10.54
N ALA A 29 17.90 10.44 -11.45
CA ALA A 29 17.70 11.89 -11.23
C ALA A 29 16.25 12.34 -11.49
N PHE A 30 15.46 11.57 -12.25
CA PHE A 30 14.09 11.95 -12.61
C PHE A 30 13.03 11.59 -11.54
N ALA A 31 13.38 10.75 -10.56
CA ALA A 31 12.44 10.29 -9.51
C ALA A 31 12.39 11.22 -8.28
N ALA A 32 13.25 12.25 -8.20
CA ALA A 32 13.40 13.09 -7.01
C ALA A 32 12.59 14.40 -7.03
N GLU A 33 11.84 14.71 -8.09
CA GLU A 33 11.40 16.09 -8.33
C GLU A 33 9.90 16.39 -8.15
N ASN A 34 9.06 15.40 -7.77
CA ASN A 34 7.65 15.72 -7.53
C ASN A 34 7.20 15.32 -6.11
N PRO A 35 7.25 16.27 -5.15
CA PRO A 35 6.81 16.01 -3.77
C PRO A 35 5.36 15.53 -3.69
N HIS A 36 4.50 15.95 -4.61
CA HIS A 36 3.13 15.50 -4.70
C HIS A 36 3.05 14.00 -5.07
N ALA A 37 3.81 13.56 -6.09
CA ALA A 37 3.88 12.15 -6.47
C ALA A 37 4.38 11.25 -5.32
N ALA A 38 5.40 11.72 -4.60
CA ALA A 38 5.93 11.00 -3.43
C ALA A 38 4.88 10.88 -2.31
N MET A 39 4.13 11.96 -2.05
CA MET A 39 3.03 11.95 -1.08
C MET A 39 1.90 10.99 -1.50
N MET A 40 1.53 10.99 -2.78
CA MET A 40 0.49 10.09 -3.31
C MET A 40 0.91 8.62 -3.18
N LEU A 41 2.17 8.28 -3.45
CA LEU A 41 2.69 6.91 -3.26
C LEU A 41 2.72 6.50 -1.79
N LYS A 42 3.09 7.41 -0.89
CA LYS A 42 3.03 7.18 0.55
C LYS A 42 1.59 6.90 1.00
N CYS A 43 0.64 7.71 0.54
CA CYS A 43 -0.78 7.52 0.79
C CYS A 43 -1.25 6.15 0.30
N ALA A 44 -0.89 5.77 -0.93
CA ALA A 44 -1.22 4.46 -1.49
C ALA A 44 -0.71 3.30 -0.61
N GLY A 45 0.53 3.41 -0.10
CA GLY A 45 1.12 2.41 0.80
C GLY A 45 0.32 2.25 2.10
N VAL A 46 0.02 3.36 2.78
CA VAL A 46 -0.74 3.31 4.05
C VAL A 46 -2.17 2.81 3.83
N CYS A 47 -2.81 3.17 2.72
CA CYS A 47 -4.11 2.59 2.34
C CYS A 47 -4.02 1.07 2.17
N ALA A 48 -3.01 0.57 1.47
CA ALA A 48 -2.84 -0.87 1.27
C ALA A 48 -2.62 -1.62 2.59
N ASP A 49 -1.82 -1.07 3.50
CA ASP A 49 -1.60 -1.65 4.83
C ASP A 49 -2.89 -1.66 5.66
N CYS A 50 -3.68 -0.58 5.59
CA CYS A 50 -4.97 -0.50 6.27
C CYS A 50 -5.98 -1.51 5.69
N GLN A 51 -6.02 -1.69 4.37
CA GLN A 51 -6.83 -2.72 3.72
C GLN A 51 -6.53 -4.10 4.29
N VAL A 52 -5.26 -4.51 4.28
CA VAL A 52 -4.84 -5.84 4.78
C VAL A 52 -5.24 -6.02 6.24
N THR A 53 -5.09 -4.98 7.06
CA THR A 53 -5.47 -5.01 8.47
C THR A 53 -6.98 -5.18 8.64
N CYS A 54 -7.78 -4.47 7.84
CA CYS A 54 -9.25 -4.58 7.87
C CYS A 54 -9.72 -5.97 7.39
N ASP A 55 -9.12 -6.53 6.33
CA ASP A 55 -9.44 -7.88 5.87
C ASP A 55 -9.12 -8.95 6.93
N SER A 56 -7.99 -8.82 7.62
CA SER A 56 -7.63 -9.69 8.74
C SER A 56 -8.64 -9.55 9.91
N CYS A 57 -9.04 -8.32 10.22
CA CYS A 57 -10.02 -8.05 11.25
C CYS A 57 -11.42 -8.59 10.88
N PHE A 58 -11.81 -8.47 9.60
CA PHE A 58 -13.04 -9.08 9.10
C PHE A 58 -13.07 -10.60 9.36
N HIS A 59 -12.01 -11.30 8.98
CA HIS A 59 -11.91 -12.75 9.18
C HIS A 59 -12.04 -13.13 10.65
N HIS A 60 -11.37 -12.39 11.55
CA HIS A 60 -11.47 -12.58 13.00
C HIS A 60 -12.90 -12.38 13.51
N CYS A 61 -13.54 -11.26 13.14
CA CYS A 61 -14.93 -10.98 13.50
C CYS A 61 -15.90 -12.05 12.98
N ALA A 62 -15.72 -12.50 11.74
CA ALA A 62 -16.56 -13.52 11.13
C ALA A 62 -16.51 -14.84 11.91
N SER A 63 -15.31 -15.25 12.37
CA SER A 63 -15.14 -16.42 13.22
C SER A 63 -15.88 -16.26 14.55
N LEU A 64 -15.74 -15.11 15.22
CA LEU A 64 -16.38 -14.84 16.50
C LEU A 64 -17.92 -14.76 16.40
N VAL A 65 -18.43 -14.17 15.32
CA VAL A 65 -19.87 -14.15 15.02
C VAL A 65 -20.40 -15.56 14.79
N GLY A 66 -19.63 -16.41 14.11
CA GLY A 66 -19.93 -17.84 13.93
C GLY A 66 -19.99 -18.61 15.26
N GLU A 67 -19.22 -18.19 16.25
CA GLU A 67 -19.25 -18.70 17.63
C GLU A 67 -20.40 -18.10 18.49
N GLY A 68 -21.22 -17.23 17.91
CA GLY A 68 -22.35 -16.60 18.59
C GLY A 68 -22.05 -15.26 19.27
N LYS A 69 -20.85 -14.69 19.12
CA LYS A 69 -20.44 -13.37 19.67
C LYS A 69 -20.94 -12.25 18.76
N LYS A 70 -22.22 -11.97 18.82
CA LYS A 70 -22.95 -11.06 17.93
C LYS A 70 -22.49 -9.60 18.00
N GLU A 71 -21.86 -9.19 19.08
CA GLU A 71 -21.26 -7.84 19.26
C GLU A 71 -20.21 -7.50 18.20
N HIS A 72 -19.57 -8.50 17.60
CA HIS A 72 -18.58 -8.34 16.52
C HIS A 72 -19.19 -8.10 15.13
N ALA A 73 -20.50 -8.32 14.96
CA ALA A 73 -21.15 -8.25 13.66
C ALA A 73 -21.03 -6.86 13.01
N LYS A 74 -21.18 -5.77 13.79
CA LYS A 74 -21.04 -4.42 13.28
C LYS A 74 -19.62 -4.12 12.79
N CYS A 75 -18.62 -4.55 13.57
CA CYS A 75 -17.23 -4.37 13.21
C CYS A 75 -16.89 -5.17 11.94
N MET A 76 -17.39 -6.41 11.83
CA MET A 76 -17.24 -7.25 10.65
C MET A 76 -17.68 -6.53 9.36
N HIS A 77 -18.89 -5.96 9.34
CA HIS A 77 -19.37 -5.23 8.15
C HIS A 77 -18.52 -4.00 7.83
N LEU A 78 -18.19 -3.20 8.84
CA LEU A 78 -17.40 -1.98 8.62
C LEU A 78 -15.96 -2.26 8.20
N CYS A 79 -15.38 -3.40 8.60
CA CYS A 79 -14.07 -3.82 8.11
C CYS A 79 -14.08 -4.11 6.60
N VAL A 80 -15.14 -4.76 6.08
CA VAL A 80 -15.28 -4.99 4.62
C VAL A 80 -15.37 -3.66 3.87
N ASP A 81 -16.27 -2.77 4.31
CA ASP A 81 -16.48 -1.47 3.67
C ASP A 81 -15.17 -0.65 3.69
N CYS A 82 -14.47 -0.63 4.83
CA CYS A 82 -13.21 0.07 4.99
C CYS A 82 -12.11 -0.52 4.11
N ALA A 83 -11.99 -1.85 4.02
CA ALA A 83 -11.02 -2.52 3.17
C ALA A 83 -11.21 -2.15 1.69
N GLU A 84 -12.44 -2.15 1.18
CA GLU A 84 -12.72 -1.78 -0.21
C GLU A 84 -12.48 -0.28 -0.48
N CYS A 85 -12.81 0.62 0.46
CA CYS A 85 -12.48 2.03 0.35
C CYS A 85 -10.96 2.26 0.33
N CYS A 86 -10.20 1.59 1.19
CA CYS A 86 -8.75 1.65 1.23
C CYS A 86 -8.12 1.14 -0.06
N LYS A 87 -8.60 0.02 -0.60
CA LYS A 87 -8.14 -0.55 -1.88
C LYS A 87 -8.35 0.41 -3.05
N LEU A 88 -9.53 1.01 -3.15
CA LEU A 88 -9.83 2.01 -4.17
C LEU A 88 -8.90 3.22 -4.03
N CYS A 89 -8.76 3.76 -2.82
CA CYS A 89 -7.91 4.91 -2.53
C CYS A 89 -6.44 4.61 -2.88
N ALA A 90 -5.90 3.46 -2.45
CA ALA A 90 -4.54 3.03 -2.78
C ALA A 90 -4.30 3.01 -4.29
N THR A 91 -5.26 2.43 -5.04
CA THR A 91 -5.17 2.31 -6.50
C THR A 91 -5.17 3.68 -7.18
N LEU A 92 -6.05 4.59 -6.78
CA LEU A 92 -6.17 5.92 -7.39
C LEU A 92 -4.99 6.81 -7.02
N CYS A 93 -4.51 6.75 -5.79
CA CYS A 93 -3.30 7.46 -5.35
C CYS A 93 -2.06 6.98 -6.10
N ALA A 94 -1.85 5.67 -6.25
CA ALA A 94 -0.72 5.11 -6.97
C ALA A 94 -0.68 5.52 -8.45
N ARG A 95 -1.85 5.75 -9.05
CA ARG A 95 -2.01 6.23 -10.44
C ARG A 95 -1.98 7.74 -10.58
N GLN A 96 -1.90 8.49 -9.47
CA GLN A 96 -2.03 9.95 -9.44
C GLN A 96 -3.32 10.42 -10.16
N SER A 97 -4.43 9.74 -9.89
CA SER A 97 -5.73 9.98 -10.53
C SER A 97 -6.36 11.26 -10.03
N ASP A 98 -7.07 11.99 -10.90
CA ASP A 98 -7.87 13.16 -10.53
C ASP A 98 -9.00 12.82 -9.53
N PHE A 99 -9.38 11.54 -9.43
CA PHE A 99 -10.37 11.04 -8.47
C PHE A 99 -9.79 10.68 -7.10
N SER A 100 -8.47 10.83 -6.91
CA SER A 100 -7.81 10.45 -5.65
C SER A 100 -8.33 11.23 -4.45
N ALA A 101 -8.63 12.52 -4.60
CA ALA A 101 -9.16 13.36 -3.53
C ALA A 101 -10.52 12.85 -3.02
N ILE A 102 -11.47 12.55 -3.92
CA ILE A 102 -12.79 12.02 -3.55
C ILE A 102 -12.66 10.64 -2.89
N ALA A 103 -11.75 9.80 -3.40
CA ALA A 103 -11.50 8.50 -2.78
C ALA A 103 -10.89 8.62 -1.39
N ALA A 104 -9.99 9.60 -1.19
CA ALA A 104 -9.38 9.89 0.11
C ALA A 104 -10.41 10.33 1.15
N ASP A 105 -11.33 11.22 0.80
CA ASP A 105 -12.41 11.67 1.67
C ASP A 105 -13.33 10.51 2.09
N CYS A 106 -13.73 9.67 1.13
CA CYS A 106 -14.53 8.47 1.38
C CYS A 106 -13.78 7.48 2.29
N CYS A 107 -12.51 7.23 1.99
CA CYS A 107 -11.65 6.34 2.75
C CYS A 107 -11.47 6.83 4.20
N ALA A 108 -11.22 8.13 4.42
CA ALA A 108 -11.10 8.71 5.75
C ALA A 108 -12.35 8.47 6.58
N LYS A 109 -13.53 8.68 5.99
CA LYS A 109 -14.80 8.44 6.67
C LYS A 109 -15.00 6.96 7.02
N CYS A 110 -14.78 6.06 6.09
CA CYS A 110 -14.89 4.61 6.35
C CYS A 110 -13.93 4.16 7.45
N CYS A 111 -12.69 4.68 7.44
CA CYS A 111 -11.71 4.42 8.47
C CYS A 111 -12.16 4.93 9.86
N ASP A 112 -12.68 6.14 9.93
CA ASP A 112 -13.19 6.68 11.20
C ASP A 112 -14.35 5.85 11.77
N ASP A 113 -15.29 5.43 10.92
CA ASP A 113 -16.45 4.62 11.34
C ASP A 113 -16.03 3.19 11.75
N CYS A 114 -15.08 2.57 11.00
CA CYS A 114 -14.51 1.27 11.32
C CYS A 114 -13.74 1.30 12.65
N ALA A 115 -12.88 2.30 12.84
CA ALA A 115 -12.13 2.46 14.09
C ALA A 115 -13.08 2.61 15.28
N ALA A 116 -14.10 3.47 15.17
CA ALA A 116 -15.07 3.69 16.24
C ALA A 116 -15.89 2.44 16.61
N ALA A 117 -16.08 1.52 15.67
CA ALA A 117 -16.71 0.23 15.96
C ALA A 117 -15.77 -0.74 16.67
N CYS A 118 -14.53 -0.83 16.21
CA CYS A 118 -13.50 -1.69 16.79
C CYS A 118 -13.12 -1.24 18.23
N GLU A 119 -13.03 0.07 18.48
CA GLU A 119 -12.73 0.66 19.80
C GLU A 119 -13.75 0.28 20.89
N LYS A 120 -14.97 -0.11 20.52
CA LYS A 120 -16.00 -0.56 21.48
C LYS A 120 -15.73 -1.96 22.05
N ILE A 121 -14.83 -2.71 21.46
CA ILE A 121 -14.44 -4.06 21.86
C ILE A 121 -12.99 -3.99 22.38
N ALA A 122 -12.80 -3.29 23.51
CA ALA A 122 -11.49 -2.85 23.99
C ALA A 122 -10.54 -3.98 24.38
N ASP A 123 -11.04 -5.15 24.78
CA ASP A 123 -10.24 -6.27 25.27
C ASP A 123 -9.73 -7.19 24.15
N ASP A 124 -10.10 -6.90 22.90
CA ASP A 124 -9.68 -7.68 21.73
C ASP A 124 -8.50 -7.01 21.03
N LYS A 125 -7.34 -7.69 21.04
CA LYS A 125 -6.12 -7.18 20.44
C LYS A 125 -6.23 -6.96 18.92
N GLN A 126 -7.00 -7.78 18.21
CA GLN A 126 -7.20 -7.65 16.77
C GLN A 126 -8.05 -6.41 16.47
N MET A 127 -9.09 -6.17 17.27
CA MET A 127 -9.90 -4.95 17.20
C MET A 127 -9.05 -3.71 17.45
N ALA A 128 -8.22 -3.72 18.50
CA ALA A 128 -7.35 -2.60 18.83
C ALA A 128 -6.33 -2.29 17.71
N ALA A 129 -5.75 -3.32 17.09
CA ALA A 129 -4.83 -3.16 15.96
C ALA A 129 -5.55 -2.57 14.73
N CYS A 130 -6.76 -3.04 14.42
CA CYS A 130 -7.57 -2.53 13.32
C CYS A 130 -7.97 -1.06 13.57
N ALA A 131 -8.46 -0.73 14.77
CA ALA A 131 -8.80 0.63 15.14
C ALA A 131 -7.61 1.58 14.97
N LYS A 132 -6.42 1.18 15.44
CA LYS A 132 -5.20 1.98 15.29
C LYS A 132 -4.87 2.22 13.82
N SER A 133 -4.87 1.20 12.98
CA SER A 133 -4.57 1.31 11.54
C SER A 133 -5.53 2.26 10.85
N CYS A 134 -6.84 2.12 11.12
CA CYS A 134 -7.88 3.00 10.59
C CYS A 134 -7.70 4.45 11.07
N ARG A 135 -7.38 4.69 12.35
CA ARG A 135 -7.12 6.06 12.86
C ARG A 135 -5.89 6.71 12.22
N ASP A 136 -4.82 5.94 12.05
CA ASP A 136 -3.61 6.44 11.41
C ASP A 136 -3.88 6.80 9.94
N MET A 137 -4.66 5.98 9.23
CA MET A 137 -5.11 6.25 7.86
C MET A 137 -5.98 7.52 7.78
N ALA A 138 -7.01 7.63 8.62
CA ALA A 138 -7.90 8.79 8.63
C ALA A 138 -7.17 10.11 8.94
N LYS A 139 -6.14 10.08 9.80
CA LYS A 139 -5.31 11.25 10.10
C LYS A 139 -4.47 11.70 8.91
N MET A 140 -3.99 10.76 8.10
CA MET A 140 -3.15 11.08 6.95
C MET A 140 -3.93 11.75 5.82
N MET A 141 -5.27 11.53 5.76
CA MET A 141 -6.14 12.09 4.72
C MET A 141 -6.73 13.47 5.08
N LYS A 142 -6.55 13.94 6.29
CA LYS A 142 -7.01 15.26 6.77
C LYS A 142 -5.90 16.29 6.65
#